data_38bfe92b70ef857ccc5280a1e093b92c
#
_entry.id   38bfe92b70ef857ccc5280a1e093b92c
#
_cell.length_a   1.000
_cell.length_b   1.000
_cell.length_c   1.000
_cell.angle_alpha   90.00
_cell.angle_beta   90.00
_cell.angle_gamma   90.00
#
_symmetry.space_group_name_H-M   'P 1'
#
loop_
_entity.id
_entity.type
_entity.pdbx_description
1 polymer ?
#
loop_
_entity_poly.entity_id
_entity_poly.type
_entity_poly.pdbx_seq_one_letter_code
_entity_poly.pdbx_strand_id
1 'polypeptide(L)'
;LETLDVLPTATILTIGAVKFDPFGDDINEKKCEKFYVRVDVDSCDRIGASVSQSTIEWWGNQSQAAQDEAFGLENRISIEDAMAQLYKFCWGAKRVWSHGAGFDVTILEWYFRKIGKAIPWSFWEVRDTRTIFDIGINPNRPPVLAHHALEDAWNQAVGVQNVYKTLRTSTTYNGGFIQPFANQR
;
A
#
# COMPACT_ATOMS: atom_id res chain seq x y z
N LEU A 1 2.46 3.75 2.18
CA LEU A 1 3.65 4.19 2.91
C LEU A 1 3.45 5.59 3.45
N GLU A 2 4.09 5.87 4.62
CA GLU A 2 4.33 7.24 5.06
C GLU A 2 5.82 7.52 4.95
N THR A 3 6.19 8.69 4.43
CA THR A 3 7.57 8.98 4.04
C THR A 3 7.98 10.42 4.34
N LEU A 4 9.31 10.70 4.28
CA LEU A 4 9.88 12.04 4.43
C LEU A 4 10.31 12.68 3.10
N ASP A 5 9.99 12.07 1.96
CA ASP A 5 10.22 12.60 0.62
C ASP A 5 9.21 11.99 -0.35
N VAL A 6 9.17 12.50 -1.58
CA VAL A 6 8.34 11.98 -2.69
C VAL A 6 9.17 11.26 -3.76
N LEU A 7 10.49 11.24 -3.62
CA LEU A 7 11.38 10.57 -4.56
C LEU A 7 11.41 9.04 -4.34
N PRO A 8 11.83 8.24 -5.33
CA PRO A 8 12.01 6.80 -5.16
C PRO A 8 12.94 6.41 -4.00
N THR A 9 13.81 7.32 -3.59
CA THR A 9 14.78 7.18 -2.49
C THR A 9 14.24 7.62 -1.13
N ALA A 10 12.97 7.96 -1.03
CA ALA A 10 12.36 8.58 0.17
C ALA A 10 12.57 7.74 1.43
N THR A 11 12.94 8.40 2.52
CA THR A 11 12.97 7.80 3.86
C THR A 11 11.57 7.36 4.27
N ILE A 12 11.41 6.08 4.62
CA ILE A 12 10.14 5.50 5.07
C ILE A 12 9.96 5.69 6.58
N LEU A 13 8.81 6.21 6.99
CA LEU A 13 8.36 6.29 8.37
C LEU A 13 7.59 5.04 8.80
N THR A 14 6.61 4.64 7.99
CA THR A 14 5.75 3.47 8.26
C THR A 14 5.40 2.72 6.99
N ILE A 15 5.20 1.41 7.13
CA ILE A 15 4.72 0.53 6.05
C ILE A 15 3.45 -0.15 6.54
N GLY A 16 2.35 0.05 5.82
CA GLY A 16 1.09 -0.65 6.03
C GLY A 16 0.70 -1.46 4.81
N ALA A 17 0.26 -2.69 5.01
CA ALA A 17 -0.28 -3.53 3.94
C ALA A 17 -1.37 -4.47 4.46
N VAL A 18 -2.27 -4.88 3.57
CA VAL A 18 -3.30 -5.88 3.85
C VAL A 18 -3.33 -6.91 2.72
N LYS A 19 -3.56 -8.17 3.07
CA LYS A 19 -3.91 -9.18 2.08
C LYS A 19 -5.42 -9.22 1.92
N PHE A 20 -5.90 -9.26 0.70
CA PHE A 20 -7.33 -9.34 0.41
C PHE A 20 -7.58 -10.05 -0.92
N ASP A 21 -8.76 -10.64 -1.05
CA ASP A 21 -9.29 -11.06 -2.35
C ASP A 21 -10.08 -9.88 -2.94
N PRO A 22 -9.66 -9.33 -4.10
CA PRO A 22 -10.38 -8.20 -4.71
C PRO A 22 -11.82 -8.55 -5.10
N PHE A 23 -12.15 -9.85 -5.17
CA PHE A 23 -13.48 -10.36 -5.49
C PHE A 23 -14.25 -10.84 -4.25
N GLY A 24 -13.66 -10.76 -3.05
CA GLY A 24 -14.28 -11.10 -1.78
C GLY A 24 -15.11 -9.96 -1.18
N ASP A 25 -15.69 -10.22 -0.02
CA ASP A 25 -16.46 -9.24 0.78
C ASP A 25 -15.93 -9.09 2.22
N ASP A 26 -14.97 -9.91 2.62
CA ASP A 26 -14.47 -10.05 3.99
C ASP A 26 -13.67 -8.86 4.50
N ILE A 27 -13.01 -8.12 3.61
CA ILE A 27 -12.21 -6.95 3.95
C ILE A 27 -13.06 -5.84 4.60
N ASN A 28 -14.36 -5.73 4.26
CA ASN A 28 -15.27 -4.75 4.83
C ASN A 28 -15.47 -4.89 6.34
N GLU A 29 -15.21 -6.07 6.89
CA GLU A 29 -15.28 -6.35 8.33
C GLU A 29 -13.91 -6.21 9.04
N LYS A 30 -12.89 -5.70 8.32
CA LYS A 30 -11.49 -5.64 8.78
C LYS A 30 -10.89 -7.02 9.10
N LYS A 31 -11.48 -8.08 8.56
CA LYS A 31 -11.00 -9.47 8.69
C LYS A 31 -10.05 -9.79 7.54
N CYS A 32 -8.78 -9.39 7.68
CA CYS A 32 -7.74 -9.66 6.70
C CYS A 32 -6.39 -9.81 7.40
N GLU A 33 -5.46 -10.48 6.74
CA GLU A 33 -4.07 -10.45 7.18
C GLU A 33 -3.53 -9.04 7.03
N LYS A 34 -2.89 -8.54 8.08
CA LYS A 34 -2.36 -7.18 8.16
C LYS A 34 -0.87 -7.20 8.41
N PHE A 35 -0.20 -6.26 7.80
CA PHE A 35 1.20 -5.94 8.05
C PHE A 35 1.30 -4.46 8.40
N TYR A 36 1.96 -4.17 9.49
CA TYR A 36 2.26 -2.81 9.90
C TYR A 36 3.57 -2.75 10.67
N VAL A 37 4.45 -1.86 10.25
CA VAL A 37 5.72 -1.60 10.94
C VAL A 37 6.06 -0.11 10.90
N ARG A 38 6.70 0.36 11.96
CA ARG A 38 7.39 1.65 12.01
C ARG A 38 8.87 1.40 11.71
N VAL A 39 9.43 2.20 10.83
CA VAL A 39 10.82 2.04 10.36
C VAL A 39 11.73 3.00 11.11
N ASP A 40 12.88 2.52 11.55
CA ASP A 40 13.95 3.34 12.09
C ASP A 40 14.57 4.19 10.97
N VAL A 41 14.39 5.51 11.06
CA VAL A 41 14.83 6.47 10.03
C VAL A 41 16.35 6.50 9.88
N ASP A 42 17.10 6.26 10.96
CA ASP A 42 18.57 6.20 10.91
C ASP A 42 19.04 5.01 10.05
N SER A 43 18.25 3.92 10.03
CA SER A 43 18.52 2.77 9.15
C SER A 43 18.33 3.11 7.68
N CYS A 44 17.38 3.97 7.35
CA CYS A 44 17.17 4.48 6.01
C CYS A 44 18.30 5.42 5.57
N ASP A 45 18.72 6.33 6.45
CA ASP A 45 19.82 7.27 6.19
C ASP A 45 21.13 6.53 5.88
N ARG A 46 21.47 5.48 6.66
CA ARG A 46 22.68 4.65 6.44
C ARG A 46 22.80 4.08 5.04
N ILE A 47 21.71 3.85 4.35
CA ILE A 47 21.71 3.35 2.97
C ILE A 47 21.47 4.43 1.92
N GLY A 48 21.42 5.70 2.34
CA GLY A 48 21.34 6.87 1.46
C GLY A 48 19.93 7.22 1.01
N ALA A 49 18.94 7.00 1.86
CA ALA A 49 17.58 7.48 1.65
C ALA A 49 17.50 9.01 1.74
N SER A 50 16.52 9.59 1.06
CA SER A 50 16.35 11.04 0.97
C SER A 50 15.26 11.56 1.91
N VAL A 51 15.45 12.82 2.33
CA VAL A 51 14.50 13.60 3.11
C VAL A 51 14.30 14.94 2.42
N SER A 52 13.07 15.38 2.27
CA SER A 52 12.72 16.67 1.67
C SER A 52 12.19 17.64 2.74
N GLN A 53 12.72 18.85 2.72
CA GLN A 53 12.25 19.93 3.59
C GLN A 53 10.76 20.23 3.37
N SER A 54 10.33 20.23 2.12
CA SER A 54 8.91 20.45 1.78
C SER A 54 7.98 19.37 2.33
N THR A 55 8.44 18.12 2.41
CA THR A 55 7.67 17.03 3.02
C THR A 55 7.62 17.16 4.54
N ILE A 56 8.70 17.59 5.18
CA ILE A 56 8.71 17.88 6.63
C ILE A 56 7.70 19.00 6.94
N GLU A 57 7.71 20.08 6.17
CA GLU A 57 6.76 21.20 6.31
C GLU A 57 5.31 20.75 6.09
N TRP A 58 5.09 19.89 5.09
CA TRP A 58 3.78 19.28 4.83
C TRP A 58 3.30 18.45 6.05
N TRP A 59 4.17 17.63 6.66
CA TRP A 59 3.87 16.90 7.88
C TRP A 59 3.50 17.81 9.04
N GLY A 60 4.18 18.96 9.19
CA GLY A 60 3.89 19.96 10.19
C GLY A 60 2.46 20.55 10.10
N ASN A 61 1.82 20.44 8.93
CA ASN A 61 0.45 20.88 8.68
C ASN A 61 -0.60 19.77 8.82
N GLN A 62 -0.19 18.53 9.10
CA GLN A 62 -1.12 17.42 9.31
C GLN A 62 -1.69 17.42 10.73
N SER A 63 -2.76 16.64 10.96
CA SER A 63 -3.34 16.50 12.30
C SER A 63 -2.33 15.93 13.29
N GLN A 64 -2.44 16.31 14.57
CA GLN A 64 -1.57 15.78 15.61
C GLN A 64 -1.62 14.25 15.65
N ALA A 65 -2.80 13.64 15.48
CA ALA A 65 -2.94 12.18 15.46
C ALA A 65 -2.16 11.52 14.31
N ALA A 66 -2.13 12.14 13.11
CA ALA A 66 -1.33 11.64 11.99
C ALA A 66 0.17 11.79 12.25
N GLN A 67 0.58 12.91 12.85
CA GLN A 67 1.98 13.12 13.25
C GLN A 67 2.42 12.12 14.32
N ASP A 68 1.63 11.93 15.37
CA ASP A 68 1.91 10.99 16.47
C ASP A 68 2.04 9.55 15.93
N GLU A 69 1.21 9.19 14.95
CA GLU A 69 1.26 7.88 14.31
C GLU A 69 2.52 7.72 13.46
N ALA A 70 2.81 8.67 12.57
CA ALA A 70 3.93 8.57 11.65
C ALA A 70 5.30 8.70 12.36
N PHE A 71 5.39 9.58 13.36
CA PHE A 71 6.65 9.90 14.05
C PHE A 71 6.83 9.20 15.41
N GLY A 72 5.85 8.41 15.88
CA GLY A 72 5.96 7.66 17.12
C GLY A 72 7.26 6.85 17.20
N LEU A 73 7.97 6.92 18.32
CA LEU A 73 9.30 6.31 18.47
C LEU A 73 9.26 4.84 18.87
N GLU A 74 8.11 4.37 19.32
CA GLU A 74 7.97 3.02 19.84
C GLU A 74 7.99 1.96 18.74
N ASN A 75 8.66 0.83 19.02
CA ASN A 75 8.68 -0.35 18.18
C ASN A 75 9.18 -0.13 16.74
N ARG A 76 10.08 0.84 16.53
CA ARG A 76 10.74 1.00 15.24
C ARG A 76 11.73 -0.13 15.00
N ILE A 77 11.73 -0.66 13.79
CA ILE A 77 12.65 -1.71 13.36
C ILE A 77 13.53 -1.20 12.21
N SER A 78 14.67 -1.83 12.00
CA SER A 78 15.55 -1.48 10.88
C SER A 78 14.84 -1.65 9.54
N ILE A 79 15.27 -0.88 8.55
CA ILE A 79 14.72 -1.02 7.19
C ILE A 79 14.95 -2.42 6.63
N GLU A 80 16.09 -3.04 6.94
CA GLU A 80 16.43 -4.40 6.53
C GLU A 80 15.44 -5.43 7.09
N ASP A 81 15.07 -5.30 8.37
CA ASP A 81 14.08 -6.15 9.02
C ASP A 81 12.67 -5.88 8.51
N ALA A 82 12.31 -4.62 8.31
CA ALA A 82 11.03 -4.22 7.73
C ALA A 82 10.84 -4.83 6.34
N MET A 83 11.84 -4.72 5.47
CA MET A 83 11.79 -5.29 4.12
C MET A 83 11.81 -6.83 4.14
N ALA A 84 12.52 -7.46 5.09
CA ALA A 84 12.50 -8.92 5.25
C ALA A 84 11.12 -9.43 5.69
N GLN A 85 10.46 -8.71 6.60
CA GLN A 85 9.10 -9.05 7.05
C GLN A 85 8.07 -8.79 5.94
N LEU A 86 8.17 -7.67 5.22
CA LEU A 86 7.31 -7.37 4.08
C LEU A 86 7.45 -8.42 2.97
N TYR A 87 8.68 -8.85 2.67
CA TYR A 87 8.92 -9.93 1.70
C TYR A 87 8.15 -11.21 2.06
N LYS A 88 8.21 -11.62 3.33
CA LYS A 88 7.46 -12.78 3.83
C LYS A 88 5.95 -12.55 3.77
N PHE A 89 5.50 -11.35 4.13
CA PHE A 89 4.08 -10.99 4.06
C PHE A 89 3.55 -11.06 2.63
N CYS A 90 4.33 -10.67 1.63
CA CYS A 90 3.93 -10.74 0.22
C CYS A 90 3.83 -12.18 -0.33
N TRP A 91 4.30 -13.19 0.41
CA TRP A 91 4.29 -14.58 -0.06
C TRP A 91 2.87 -15.04 -0.44
N GLY A 92 2.75 -15.58 -1.66
CA GLY A 92 1.47 -16.06 -2.19
C GLY A 92 0.56 -14.97 -2.78
N ALA A 93 0.91 -13.69 -2.65
CA ALA A 93 0.17 -12.61 -3.32
C ALA A 93 0.37 -12.70 -4.83
N LYS A 94 -0.74 -12.55 -5.58
CA LYS A 94 -0.72 -12.58 -7.05
C LYS A 94 -0.67 -11.18 -7.66
N ARG A 95 -0.96 -10.16 -6.88
CA ARG A 95 -1.00 -8.76 -7.31
C ARG A 95 -0.63 -7.86 -6.13
N VAL A 96 0.05 -6.78 -6.44
CA VAL A 96 0.36 -5.71 -5.48
C VAL A 96 -0.41 -4.47 -5.89
N TRP A 97 -1.21 -3.96 -4.98
CA TRP A 97 -2.01 -2.76 -5.18
C TRP A 97 -1.43 -1.59 -4.38
N SER A 98 -1.46 -0.40 -4.96
CA SER A 98 -1.04 0.83 -4.31
C SER A 98 -1.88 2.00 -4.81
N HIS A 99 -2.01 3.06 -4.02
CA HIS A 99 -2.70 4.29 -4.40
C HIS A 99 -1.71 5.28 -5.03
N GLY A 100 -1.29 4.97 -6.24
CA GLY A 100 -0.18 5.60 -6.94
C GLY A 100 1.02 4.65 -6.98
N ALA A 101 0.98 3.64 -7.84
CA ALA A 101 2.02 2.62 -7.94
C ALA A 101 3.40 3.20 -8.27
N GLY A 102 3.46 4.35 -8.96
CA GLY A 102 4.68 5.11 -9.20
C GLY A 102 5.31 5.71 -7.94
N PHE A 103 4.63 5.69 -6.80
CA PHE A 103 5.14 6.13 -5.50
C PHE A 103 5.51 4.94 -4.62
N ASP A 104 4.54 4.30 -3.95
CA ASP A 104 4.82 3.26 -2.96
C ASP A 104 5.64 2.09 -3.51
N VAL A 105 5.23 1.55 -4.68
CA VAL A 105 5.91 0.41 -5.28
C VAL A 105 7.34 0.77 -5.69
N THR A 106 7.53 1.94 -6.28
CA THR A 106 8.84 2.42 -6.74
C THR A 106 9.81 2.61 -5.57
N ILE A 107 9.32 3.17 -4.45
CA ILE A 107 10.12 3.33 -3.23
C ILE A 107 10.51 1.96 -2.66
N LEU A 108 9.53 1.04 -2.48
CA LEU A 108 9.81 -0.30 -1.97
C LEU A 108 10.78 -1.07 -2.85
N GLU A 109 10.64 -0.98 -4.17
CA GLU A 109 11.58 -1.63 -5.09
C GLU A 109 12.99 -1.05 -4.99
N TRP A 110 13.13 0.26 -4.78
CA TRP A 110 14.43 0.87 -4.53
C TRP A 110 15.09 0.28 -3.27
N TYR A 111 14.34 0.14 -2.17
CA TYR A 111 14.83 -0.45 -0.94
C TYR A 111 15.24 -1.91 -1.12
N PHE A 112 14.41 -2.74 -1.77
CA PHE A 112 14.76 -4.13 -2.05
C PHE A 112 16.07 -4.25 -2.81
N ARG A 113 16.24 -3.45 -3.88
CA ARG A 113 17.48 -3.42 -4.66
C ARG A 113 18.67 -2.95 -3.83
N LYS A 114 18.49 -1.91 -3.04
CA LYS A 114 19.56 -1.27 -2.25
C LYS A 114 20.13 -2.20 -1.19
N ILE A 115 19.28 -3.00 -0.55
CA ILE A 115 19.71 -3.99 0.46
C ILE A 115 20.03 -5.37 -0.15
N GLY A 116 20.05 -5.50 -1.48
CA GLY A 116 20.42 -6.75 -2.18
C GLY A 116 19.38 -7.88 -2.04
N LYS A 117 18.11 -7.55 -1.80
CA LYS A 117 17.02 -8.53 -1.73
C LYS A 117 16.22 -8.58 -3.03
N ALA A 118 15.69 -9.76 -3.34
CA ALA A 118 14.74 -9.91 -4.45
C ALA A 118 13.45 -9.14 -4.16
N ILE A 119 12.85 -8.55 -5.20
CA ILE A 119 11.52 -7.95 -5.14
C ILE A 119 10.50 -9.08 -5.10
N PRO A 120 9.51 -9.09 -4.16
CA PRO A 120 8.56 -10.20 -4.00
C PRO A 120 7.44 -10.23 -5.05
N TRP A 121 7.46 -9.33 -6.02
CA TRP A 121 6.50 -9.27 -7.14
C TRP A 121 7.22 -8.99 -8.46
N SER A 122 6.53 -9.31 -9.56
CA SER A 122 6.94 -8.96 -10.92
C SER A 122 6.26 -7.65 -11.36
N PHE A 123 6.87 -6.90 -12.29
CA PHE A 123 6.33 -5.61 -12.73
C PHE A 123 4.90 -5.71 -13.30
N TRP A 124 4.53 -6.84 -13.91
CA TRP A 124 3.17 -7.07 -14.44
C TRP A 124 2.13 -7.40 -13.36
N GLU A 125 2.54 -7.61 -12.12
CA GLU A 125 1.66 -7.87 -10.98
C GLU A 125 1.23 -6.61 -10.25
N VAL A 126 1.85 -5.48 -10.56
CA VAL A 126 1.54 -4.17 -9.97
C VAL A 126 0.23 -3.63 -10.50
N ARG A 127 -0.57 -3.06 -9.61
CA ARG A 127 -1.86 -2.41 -9.88
C ARG A 127 -1.94 -1.07 -9.17
N ASP A 128 -2.68 -0.14 -9.77
CA ASP A 128 -2.92 1.18 -9.20
C ASP A 128 -4.40 1.36 -8.88
N THR A 129 -4.70 1.65 -7.61
CA THR A 129 -6.08 1.86 -7.16
C THR A 129 -6.68 3.16 -7.72
N ARG A 130 -5.86 4.18 -8.05
CA ARG A 130 -6.34 5.41 -8.68
C ARG A 130 -7.02 5.12 -10.02
N THR A 131 -6.40 4.25 -10.82
CA THR A 131 -6.99 3.84 -12.11
C THR A 131 -8.35 3.20 -11.94
N ILE A 132 -8.52 2.29 -10.96
CA ILE A 132 -9.82 1.63 -10.76
C ILE A 132 -10.85 2.55 -10.11
N PHE A 133 -10.43 3.57 -9.35
CA PHE A 133 -11.33 4.54 -8.74
C PHE A 133 -11.81 5.62 -9.73
N ASP A 134 -11.12 5.80 -10.86
CA ASP A 134 -11.46 6.78 -11.90
C ASP A 134 -12.42 6.25 -12.99
N ILE A 135 -12.85 4.99 -12.90
CA ILE A 135 -13.75 4.38 -13.91
C ILE A 135 -15.23 4.83 -13.79
N GLY A 136 -15.53 5.80 -12.94
CA GLY A 136 -16.88 6.34 -12.77
C GLY A 136 -17.78 5.57 -11.79
N ILE A 137 -17.22 4.60 -11.07
CA ILE A 137 -17.90 3.86 -10.00
C ILE A 137 -17.43 4.39 -8.65
N ASN A 138 -18.37 4.77 -7.77
CA ASN A 138 -18.03 5.19 -6.42
C ASN A 138 -17.43 4.01 -5.64
N PRO A 139 -16.17 4.10 -5.19
CA PRO A 139 -15.53 3.04 -4.42
C PRO A 139 -16.11 2.86 -3.01
N ASN A 140 -16.96 3.78 -2.55
CA ASN A 140 -17.66 3.72 -1.26
C ASN A 140 -16.76 3.32 -0.10
N ARG A 141 -15.65 4.05 0.07
CA ARG A 141 -14.64 3.81 1.11
C ARG A 141 -15.11 4.37 2.45
N PRO A 142 -14.99 3.62 3.55
CA PRO A 142 -15.29 4.14 4.88
C PRO A 142 -14.27 5.21 5.31
N PRO A 143 -14.63 6.11 6.23
CA PRO A 143 -13.67 7.04 6.82
C PRO A 143 -12.62 6.28 7.65
N VAL A 144 -11.39 6.74 7.57
CA VAL A 144 -10.24 6.24 8.33
C VAL A 144 -9.37 7.39 8.82
N LEU A 145 -8.45 7.15 9.73
CA LEU A 145 -7.44 8.13 10.09
C LEU A 145 -6.53 8.34 8.85
N ALA A 146 -6.57 9.54 8.31
CA ALA A 146 -5.71 9.91 7.19
C ALA A 146 -4.23 9.82 7.59
N HIS A 147 -3.38 9.38 6.66
CA HIS A 147 -1.93 9.23 6.88
C HIS A 147 -1.56 8.21 7.96
N HIS A 148 -2.39 7.17 8.10
CA HIS A 148 -2.05 5.95 8.80
C HIS A 148 -1.89 4.83 7.77
N ALA A 149 -0.66 4.43 7.47
CA ALA A 149 -0.34 3.55 6.34
C ALA A 149 -1.18 2.26 6.28
N LEU A 150 -1.51 1.65 7.43
CA LEU A 150 -2.34 0.44 7.48
C LEU A 150 -3.83 0.75 7.22
N GLU A 151 -4.36 1.80 7.83
CA GLU A 151 -5.76 2.19 7.64
C GLU A 151 -6.00 2.63 6.18
N ASP A 152 -5.04 3.34 5.58
CA ASP A 152 -5.09 3.72 4.17
C ASP A 152 -5.05 2.51 3.25
N ALA A 153 -4.16 1.53 3.51
CA ALA A 153 -4.10 0.28 2.76
C ALA A 153 -5.41 -0.51 2.85
N TRP A 154 -6.00 -0.62 4.06
CA TRP A 154 -7.30 -1.27 4.26
C TRP A 154 -8.43 -0.53 3.52
N ASN A 155 -8.48 0.78 3.64
CA ASN A 155 -9.47 1.64 2.98
C ASN A 155 -9.43 1.48 1.44
N GLN A 156 -8.23 1.42 0.87
CA GLN A 156 -8.02 1.20 -0.56
C GLN A 156 -8.51 -0.20 -0.97
N ALA A 157 -8.21 -1.24 -0.19
CA ALA A 157 -8.65 -2.60 -0.47
C ALA A 157 -10.18 -2.73 -0.43
N VAL A 158 -10.86 -2.09 0.54
CA VAL A 158 -12.33 -1.97 0.58
C VAL A 158 -12.85 -1.32 -0.70
N GLY A 159 -12.25 -0.21 -1.12
CA GLY A 159 -12.63 0.49 -2.35
C GLY A 159 -12.51 -0.41 -3.58
N VAL A 160 -11.41 -1.17 -3.71
CA VAL A 160 -11.21 -2.12 -4.82
C VAL A 160 -12.30 -3.19 -4.83
N GLN A 161 -12.60 -3.81 -3.67
CA GLN A 161 -13.68 -4.82 -3.58
C GLN A 161 -15.04 -4.23 -3.98
N ASN A 162 -15.36 -3.04 -3.50
CA ASN A 162 -16.64 -2.37 -3.81
C ASN A 162 -16.79 -2.09 -5.31
N VAL A 163 -15.74 -1.62 -5.97
CA VAL A 163 -15.75 -1.39 -7.42
C VAL A 163 -15.93 -2.70 -8.17
N TYR A 164 -15.18 -3.74 -7.83
CA TYR A 164 -15.32 -5.06 -8.48
C TYR A 164 -16.70 -5.69 -8.23
N LYS A 165 -17.25 -5.52 -7.04
CA LYS A 165 -18.62 -5.97 -6.71
C LYS A 165 -19.64 -5.27 -7.60
N THR A 166 -19.56 -3.95 -7.74
CA THR A 166 -20.44 -3.16 -8.58
C THR A 166 -20.33 -3.57 -10.06
N LEU A 167 -19.11 -3.74 -10.58
CA LEU A 167 -18.89 -4.21 -11.94
C LEU A 167 -19.54 -5.57 -12.21
N ARG A 168 -19.40 -6.52 -11.27
CA ARG A 168 -19.99 -7.87 -11.41
C ARG A 168 -21.52 -7.85 -11.37
N THR A 169 -22.11 -7.00 -10.55
CA THR A 169 -23.59 -6.89 -10.47
C THR A 169 -24.20 -6.09 -11.62
N SER A 170 -23.46 -5.13 -12.19
CA SER A 170 -23.91 -4.32 -13.32
C SER A 170 -23.79 -5.02 -14.66
N THR A 171 -22.92 -6.04 -14.78
CA THR A 171 -22.68 -6.79 -16.01
C THR A 171 -23.50 -8.08 -16.11
N THR A 172 -24.79 -8.06 -15.75
CA THR A 172 -25.77 -9.01 -16.25
C THR A 172 -26.10 -8.68 -17.72
N TYR A 173 -25.08 -8.73 -18.58
CA TYR A 173 -25.26 -8.62 -20.00
C TYR A 173 -25.39 -10.03 -20.57
N ASN A 174 -26.62 -10.42 -20.96
CA ASN A 174 -26.96 -11.55 -21.83
C ASN A 174 -26.16 -12.85 -21.62
N GLY A 175 -26.07 -13.37 -20.39
CA GLY A 175 -25.61 -14.74 -20.13
C GLY A 175 -24.10 -14.98 -20.11
N GLY A 176 -23.26 -13.94 -20.19
CA GLY A 176 -21.81 -14.06 -20.08
C GLY A 176 -21.28 -13.46 -18.77
N PHE A 177 -20.85 -14.30 -17.82
CA PHE A 177 -20.00 -13.83 -16.74
C PHE A 177 -18.70 -13.30 -17.34
N ILE A 178 -18.28 -12.06 -17.00
CA ILE A 178 -16.87 -11.70 -17.11
C ILE A 178 -16.17 -12.59 -16.10
N GLN A 179 -15.59 -13.70 -16.57
CA GLN A 179 -14.71 -14.48 -15.72
C GLN A 179 -13.54 -13.57 -15.30
N PRO A 180 -13.24 -13.48 -13.99
CA PRO A 180 -11.97 -12.87 -13.58
C PRO A 180 -10.90 -13.59 -14.40
N PHE A 181 -9.93 -12.83 -14.94
CA PHE A 181 -8.83 -13.37 -15.73
C PHE A 181 -8.04 -14.38 -14.88
N ALA A 182 -8.60 -15.59 -14.73
CA ALA A 182 -7.89 -16.74 -14.28
C ALA A 182 -7.02 -17.19 -15.45
N ASN A 183 -5.71 -17.09 -15.27
CA ASN A 183 -4.69 -17.56 -16.20
C ASN A 183 -4.46 -16.70 -17.46
N GLN A 184 -3.83 -15.54 -17.29
CA GLN A 184 -2.82 -15.12 -18.26
C GLN A 184 -1.45 -15.30 -17.61
N ARG A 185 -0.72 -16.31 -18.10
CA ARG A 185 0.70 -16.53 -17.85
C ARG A 185 1.51 -15.37 -18.43
#